data_3c74a1a23b8290b47f2ce29b5058c38a
#
_entry.id   3c74a1a23b8290b47f2ce29b5058c38a
#
_cell.length_a   1.000
_cell.length_b   1.000
_cell.length_c   1.000
_cell.angle_alpha   90.00
_cell.angle_beta   90.00
_cell.angle_gamma   90.00
#
_symmetry.space_group_name_H-M   'P 1'
#
loop_
_entity.id
_entity.type
_entity.pdbx_description
1 polymer ?
#
loop_
_entity_poly.entity_id
_entity_poly.type
_entity_poly.pdbx_seq_one_letter_code
_entity_poly.pdbx_strand_id
1 'polypeptide(L)'
;MADLLSLHRRSFLGAMTSGRLLARAGLLASWMMPPALLDSMAEAEAAGPQKHGHPHAIKTLHAPPAGQSAARKNSAPRLIMLDPGHGGKDPGAIGITGTYEKHVALAAAQELKRQLERTGRYRVEMTRTNDTFIPLDGRVDRAQSKGASLFISMHADALHNAGVRGASVYTLATSASDAQTASLAKRENSVDRFGGPAFSNQPPDIARILTSLVRRETKIGSARLSHSMVSSLDSTVPMLTHPARHAGFVVLKAADIPSVLVEMGFMSNHQDEALLRRPDHRIRIAAAMTRAVEAYFATSAGYAMRG
;
A
#
# COMPACT_ATOMS: atom_id res chain seq x y z
N MET A 1 -60.91 -27.63 -21.49
CA MET A 1 -60.34 -27.88 -22.80
C MET A 1 -58.86 -27.69 -22.54
N ALA A 2 -58.16 -28.75 -22.16
CA ALA A 2 -57.57 -29.83 -22.97
C ALA A 2 -56.60 -29.23 -24.02
N ASP A 3 -55.33 -29.53 -24.17
CA ASP A 3 -54.53 -30.74 -23.91
C ASP A 3 -53.06 -30.41 -24.18
N LEU A 4 -52.17 -31.02 -23.50
CA LEU A 4 -51.26 -32.15 -23.76
C LEU A 4 -49.83 -31.75 -24.21
N LEU A 5 -48.87 -32.01 -23.35
CA LEU A 5 -47.84 -33.08 -23.40
C LEU A 5 -46.83 -33.08 -24.58
N SER A 6 -45.54 -33.02 -24.28
CA SER A 6 -44.55 -34.10 -24.63
C SER A 6 -43.12 -33.66 -24.25
N LEU A 7 -42.55 -34.18 -23.26
CA LEU A 7 -41.43 -35.13 -23.11
C LEU A 7 -40.45 -35.21 -24.29
N HIS A 8 -39.18 -34.84 -24.00
CA HIS A 8 -38.04 -35.67 -24.49
C HIS A 8 -36.84 -35.61 -23.51
N ARG A 9 -36.72 -36.67 -22.73
CA ARG A 9 -35.46 -37.10 -22.10
C ARG A 9 -34.56 -37.68 -23.18
N ARG A 10 -33.29 -37.33 -23.24
CA ARG A 10 -32.23 -38.19 -23.78
C ARG A 10 -31.05 -38.19 -22.82
N SER A 11 -30.95 -39.30 -22.13
CA SER A 11 -29.77 -39.78 -21.45
C SER A 11 -28.72 -40.16 -22.50
N PHE A 12 -27.46 -39.82 -22.28
CA PHE A 12 -26.35 -40.52 -22.87
C PHE A 12 -25.35 -40.93 -21.79
N LEU A 13 -25.34 -42.20 -21.52
CA LEU A 13 -24.28 -42.94 -20.78
C LEU A 13 -23.20 -43.36 -21.78
N GLY A 14 -21.97 -43.45 -21.31
CA GLY A 14 -20.86 -44.18 -21.96
C GLY A 14 -19.67 -43.24 -22.17
N ALA A 15 -18.44 -43.53 -21.83
CA ALA A 15 -17.82 -44.78 -21.40
C ALA A 15 -16.50 -44.46 -20.66
N MET A 16 -16.18 -45.28 -19.69
CA MET A 16 -14.85 -45.39 -19.07
C MET A 16 -13.84 -45.89 -20.10
N THR A 17 -12.68 -45.28 -20.21
CA THR A 17 -11.46 -45.98 -20.62
C THR A 17 -10.30 -45.59 -19.71
N SER A 18 -9.81 -46.60 -19.04
CA SER A 18 -8.57 -46.68 -18.29
C SER A 18 -7.35 -46.47 -19.20
N GLY A 19 -6.35 -45.76 -18.79
CA GLY A 19 -5.11 -45.65 -19.56
C GLY A 19 -3.94 -45.07 -18.83
N ARG A 20 -3.25 -45.92 -18.08
CA ARG A 20 -1.79 -45.99 -17.88
C ARG A 20 -1.05 -44.86 -17.12
N LEU A 21 -0.75 -45.22 -15.90
CA LEU A 21 0.44 -44.92 -15.12
C LEU A 21 1.72 -44.95 -15.97
N LEU A 22 2.47 -43.89 -16.03
CA LEU A 22 3.89 -43.91 -16.37
C LEU A 22 4.64 -43.06 -15.33
N ALA A 23 5.25 -43.79 -14.41
CA ALA A 23 6.30 -43.31 -13.55
C ALA A 23 7.53 -42.95 -14.41
N ARG A 24 8.05 -41.75 -14.24
CA ARG A 24 9.42 -41.40 -14.61
C ARG A 24 10.14 -40.89 -13.38
N ALA A 25 11.04 -41.76 -12.96
CA ALA A 25 12.06 -41.54 -11.94
C ALA A 25 13.11 -40.53 -12.42
N GLY A 26 13.60 -39.74 -11.47
CA GLY A 26 14.98 -39.43 -11.25
C GLY A 26 15.67 -38.46 -12.17
N LEU A 27 16.12 -37.36 -11.56
CA LEU A 27 17.52 -36.93 -11.71
C LEU A 27 17.77 -35.84 -10.63
N LEU A 28 18.34 -36.30 -9.51
CA LEU A 28 19.04 -35.47 -8.55
C LEU A 28 20.36 -35.04 -9.22
N ALA A 29 20.45 -33.78 -9.57
CA ALA A 29 21.73 -33.15 -9.92
C ALA A 29 22.34 -32.56 -8.64
N SER A 30 23.21 -33.34 -8.04
CA SER A 30 24.18 -32.98 -7.01
C SER A 30 25.22 -32.03 -7.62
N TRP A 31 25.24 -30.78 -7.24
CA TRP A 31 26.36 -29.89 -7.54
C TRP A 31 27.38 -30.00 -6.43
N MET A 32 28.42 -30.80 -6.71
CA MET A 32 29.67 -30.83 -5.98
C MET A 32 30.46 -29.54 -6.27
N MET A 33 30.76 -28.77 -5.23
CA MET A 33 31.80 -27.77 -5.24
C MET A 33 33.19 -28.45 -5.15
N PRO A 34 34.19 -27.98 -5.89
CA PRO A 34 35.57 -28.48 -5.73
C PRO A 34 36.24 -27.82 -4.51
N PRO A 35 37.08 -28.56 -3.76
CA PRO A 35 37.94 -28.02 -2.73
C PRO A 35 39.29 -27.64 -3.32
N ALA A 36 39.73 -26.38 -3.19
CA ALA A 36 41.13 -25.98 -3.18
C ALA A 36 41.25 -24.50 -2.90
N LEU A 37 41.75 -24.18 -1.74
CA LEU A 37 42.97 -23.42 -1.49
C LEU A 37 43.07 -23.12 0.03
N LEU A 38 43.56 -24.12 0.75
CA LEU A 38 44.26 -23.98 2.01
C LEU A 38 45.72 -24.12 1.64
N ASP A 39 46.49 -23.03 1.77
CA ASP A 39 47.90 -23.03 2.17
C ASP A 39 48.44 -21.59 2.04
N SER A 40 48.74 -20.98 3.11
CA SER A 40 49.92 -20.12 3.33
C SER A 40 49.85 -19.49 4.73
N MET A 41 50.23 -20.29 5.70
CA MET A 41 50.71 -19.80 7.00
C MET A 41 52.18 -20.24 7.08
N ALA A 42 53.09 -19.30 6.93
CA ALA A 42 54.47 -19.52 7.33
C ALA A 42 55.05 -18.19 7.84
N GLU A 43 55.29 -18.17 9.14
CA GLU A 43 56.49 -17.70 9.84
C GLU A 43 57.07 -16.31 9.52
N ALA A 44 57.03 -15.45 10.49
CA ALA A 44 58.09 -14.49 10.74
C ALA A 44 58.36 -14.37 12.25
N GLU A 45 59.54 -14.72 12.56
CA GLU A 45 60.18 -14.98 13.82
C GLU A 45 60.51 -13.68 14.60
N ALA A 46 60.74 -13.85 15.86
CA ALA A 46 61.04 -12.92 16.92
C ALA A 46 62.22 -11.94 16.66
N ALA A 47 62.05 -10.70 17.04
CA ALA A 47 63.18 -9.81 17.44
C ALA A 47 62.82 -9.11 18.76
N GLY A 48 63.70 -9.31 19.73
CA GLY A 48 63.54 -8.88 21.11
C GLY A 48 63.77 -7.38 21.37
N PRO A 49 63.77 -6.95 22.63
CA PRO A 49 63.38 -5.60 23.03
C PRO A 49 64.58 -4.61 23.05
N GLN A 50 64.37 -3.43 22.46
CA GLN A 50 65.24 -2.26 22.76
C GLN A 50 64.51 -1.25 23.65
N LYS A 51 65.11 -1.05 24.84
CA LYS A 51 64.76 0.01 25.79
C LYS A 51 65.30 1.35 25.30
N HIS A 52 64.43 2.34 25.05
CA HIS A 52 64.76 3.73 25.22
C HIS A 52 63.63 4.47 25.86
N GLY A 53 63.78 4.89 27.09
CA GLY A 53 62.87 5.71 27.83
C GLY A 53 62.96 7.18 27.45
N HIS A 54 61.85 7.83 27.36
CA HIS A 54 61.60 9.22 27.69
C HIS A 54 60.16 9.38 28.21
N PRO A 55 59.95 10.14 29.29
CA PRO A 55 58.62 10.32 29.85
C PRO A 55 57.90 11.43 29.09
N HIS A 56 56.96 11.06 28.25
CA HIS A 56 55.98 12.02 27.72
C HIS A 56 54.75 12.06 28.62
N ALA A 57 54.49 13.28 29.12
CA ALA A 57 53.36 13.65 29.92
C ALA A 57 52.05 13.15 29.29
N ILE A 58 51.28 12.38 30.07
CA ILE A 58 49.90 11.97 29.71
C ILE A 58 49.04 13.22 29.76
N LYS A 59 48.73 13.80 28.59
CA LYS A 59 47.63 14.73 28.44
C LYS A 59 46.37 13.95 28.67
N THR A 60 45.72 14.17 29.81
CA THR A 60 44.34 13.74 30.06
C THR A 60 43.45 14.31 28.97
N LEU A 61 43.04 13.43 28.05
CA LEU A 61 41.95 13.73 27.11
C LEU A 61 40.65 13.91 27.93
N HIS A 62 40.23 15.15 28.07
CA HIS A 62 38.89 15.46 28.56
C HIS A 62 37.90 14.81 27.63
N ALA A 63 37.06 13.92 28.19
CA ALA A 63 35.90 13.42 27.50
C ALA A 63 35.02 14.62 27.07
N PRO A 64 34.53 14.67 25.84
CA PRO A 64 33.61 15.73 25.44
C PRO A 64 32.34 15.65 26.31
N PRO A 65 31.76 16.80 26.70
CA PRO A 65 30.59 16.80 27.54
C PRO A 65 29.46 16.05 26.83
N ALA A 66 28.93 15.03 27.51
CA ALA A 66 27.69 14.38 27.12
C ALA A 66 26.55 15.43 27.21
N GLY A 67 26.10 15.89 26.08
CA GLY A 67 24.97 16.85 26.08
C GLY A 67 24.90 17.76 24.86
N GLN A 68 25.03 17.22 23.67
CA GLN A 68 24.41 17.86 22.51
C GLN A 68 23.44 16.84 21.88
N SER A 69 22.27 16.81 22.47
CA SER A 69 21.06 16.40 21.76
C SER A 69 21.11 17.10 20.40
N ALA A 70 21.38 16.35 19.33
CA ALA A 70 21.34 16.85 17.98
C ALA A 70 20.02 17.59 17.83
N ALA A 71 20.09 18.91 17.70
CA ALA A 71 18.96 19.76 17.46
C ALA A 71 18.21 19.13 16.28
N ARG A 72 17.00 18.61 16.53
CA ARG A 72 16.06 18.20 15.49
C ARG A 72 15.93 19.44 14.61
N LYS A 73 16.53 19.38 13.41
CA LYS A 73 16.29 20.39 12.39
C LYS A 73 14.79 20.53 12.31
N ASN A 74 14.26 21.71 12.62
CA ASN A 74 12.85 22.09 12.48
C ASN A 74 12.52 22.09 10.97
N SER A 75 12.44 20.92 10.35
CA SER A 75 11.82 20.79 9.06
C SER A 75 10.31 20.93 9.25
N ALA A 76 9.68 21.76 8.43
CA ALA A 76 8.23 21.92 8.46
C ALA A 76 7.55 20.52 8.45
N PRO A 77 6.42 20.37 9.17
CA PRO A 77 5.70 19.11 9.20
C PRO A 77 5.35 18.62 7.78
N ARG A 78 5.63 17.34 7.51
CA ARG A 78 5.32 16.75 6.19
C ARG A 78 3.82 16.75 5.96
N LEU A 79 3.40 17.18 4.77
CA LEU A 79 1.99 17.16 4.39
C LEU A 79 1.59 15.77 3.90
N ILE A 80 0.53 15.22 4.48
CA ILE A 80 -0.15 14.01 4.04
C ILE A 80 -1.50 14.41 3.49
N MET A 81 -1.80 14.00 2.25
CA MET A 81 -3.13 14.16 1.67
C MET A 81 -3.91 12.88 1.87
N LEU A 82 -5.04 12.97 2.58
CA LEU A 82 -6.02 11.90 2.69
C LEU A 82 -7.13 12.14 1.68
N ASP A 83 -7.51 11.08 0.99
CA ASP A 83 -8.57 11.10 0.00
C ASP A 83 -9.71 10.17 0.43
N PRO A 84 -10.74 10.66 1.12
CA PRO A 84 -11.95 9.87 1.35
C PRO A 84 -12.64 9.61 0.03
N GLY A 85 -12.72 8.35 -0.41
CA GLY A 85 -13.36 7.97 -1.66
C GLY A 85 -14.79 8.46 -1.78
N HIS A 86 -15.29 8.61 -3.02
CA HIS A 86 -16.67 8.99 -3.33
C HIS A 86 -17.10 10.37 -2.77
N GLY A 87 -18.41 10.58 -2.57
CA GLY A 87 -18.97 11.81 -2.01
C GLY A 87 -20.02 12.49 -2.89
N GLY A 88 -20.90 13.25 -2.30
CA GLY A 88 -21.99 13.93 -3.00
C GLY A 88 -22.91 12.95 -3.71
N LYS A 89 -23.01 13.07 -5.04
CA LYS A 89 -23.85 12.19 -5.91
C LYS A 89 -23.31 10.79 -6.05
N ASP A 90 -22.03 10.56 -5.75
CA ASP A 90 -21.41 9.24 -5.77
C ASP A 90 -21.49 8.61 -4.38
N PRO A 91 -22.36 7.61 -4.17
CA PRO A 91 -22.49 6.96 -2.87
C PRO A 91 -21.32 6.00 -2.55
N GLY A 92 -20.54 5.58 -3.57
CA GLY A 92 -19.68 4.39 -3.50
C GLY A 92 -20.49 3.10 -3.40
N ALA A 93 -19.92 2.07 -2.82
CA ALA A 93 -20.63 0.86 -2.49
C ALA A 93 -21.75 1.14 -1.45
N ILE A 94 -22.85 0.40 -1.61
CA ILE A 94 -23.95 0.39 -0.65
C ILE A 94 -23.93 -0.97 0.04
N GLY A 95 -23.67 -0.96 1.33
CA GLY A 95 -23.63 -2.16 2.16
C GLY A 95 -24.97 -2.86 2.26
N ILE A 96 -24.94 -4.08 2.77
CA ILE A 96 -26.11 -4.95 2.91
C ILE A 96 -27.22 -4.30 3.76
N THR A 97 -26.83 -3.50 4.76
CA THR A 97 -27.76 -2.78 5.65
C THR A 97 -28.04 -1.34 5.20
N GLY A 98 -27.63 -0.96 3.98
CA GLY A 98 -27.85 0.38 3.43
C GLY A 98 -26.79 1.41 3.85
N THR A 99 -25.65 0.96 4.38
CA THR A 99 -24.52 1.85 4.72
C THR A 99 -23.83 2.34 3.44
N TYR A 100 -23.63 3.64 3.30
CA TYR A 100 -22.90 4.22 2.16
C TYR A 100 -21.39 4.26 2.43
N GLU A 101 -20.60 3.77 1.46
CA GLU A 101 -19.13 3.82 1.51
C GLU A 101 -18.60 5.24 1.74
N LYS A 102 -19.14 6.23 1.04
CA LYS A 102 -18.73 7.64 1.17
C LYS A 102 -18.73 8.16 2.60
N HIS A 103 -19.66 7.69 3.44
CA HIS A 103 -19.73 8.08 4.85
C HIS A 103 -18.68 7.35 5.70
N VAL A 104 -18.45 6.07 5.43
CA VAL A 104 -17.42 5.26 6.10
C VAL A 104 -16.03 5.81 5.78
N ALA A 105 -15.75 6.06 4.50
CA ALA A 105 -14.47 6.60 4.03
C ALA A 105 -14.18 7.97 4.67
N LEU A 106 -15.18 8.87 4.69
CA LEU A 106 -15.03 10.20 5.31
C LEU A 106 -14.75 10.09 6.81
N ALA A 107 -15.52 9.29 7.54
CA ALA A 107 -15.37 9.14 8.99
C ALA A 107 -14.01 8.51 9.36
N ALA A 108 -13.54 7.53 8.58
CA ALA A 108 -12.24 6.90 8.78
C ALA A 108 -11.09 7.87 8.47
N ALA A 109 -11.19 8.66 7.40
CA ALA A 109 -10.17 9.65 7.04
C ALA A 109 -10.09 10.79 8.07
N GLN A 110 -11.22 11.24 8.60
CA GLN A 110 -11.24 12.24 9.70
C GLN A 110 -10.54 11.71 10.95
N GLU A 111 -10.77 10.44 11.29
CA GLU A 111 -10.10 9.81 12.43
C GLU A 111 -8.58 9.64 12.19
N LEU A 112 -8.18 9.22 10.98
CA LEU A 112 -6.77 9.11 10.62
C LEU A 112 -6.08 10.48 10.66
N LYS A 113 -6.72 11.54 10.12
CA LYS A 113 -6.23 12.90 10.22
C LYS A 113 -5.97 13.29 11.67
N ARG A 114 -6.95 13.09 12.55
CA ARG A 114 -6.84 13.40 13.97
C ARG A 114 -5.65 12.70 14.65
N GLN A 115 -5.41 11.41 14.30
CA GLN A 115 -4.32 10.65 14.89
C GLN A 115 -2.96 11.08 14.35
N LEU A 116 -2.82 11.29 13.05
CA LEU A 116 -1.57 11.77 12.43
C LEU A 116 -1.17 13.15 12.98
N GLU A 117 -2.11 14.09 13.06
CA GLU A 117 -1.85 15.45 13.57
C GLU A 117 -1.45 15.46 15.05
N ARG A 118 -2.03 14.57 15.87
CA ARG A 118 -1.63 14.42 17.28
C ARG A 118 -0.18 13.98 17.47
N THR A 119 0.46 13.39 16.47
CA THR A 119 1.89 13.08 16.57
C THR A 119 2.79 14.31 16.54
N GLY A 120 2.26 15.48 16.12
CA GLY A 120 3.02 16.72 15.94
C GLY A 120 4.03 16.69 14.78
N ARG A 121 4.10 15.59 14.01
CA ARG A 121 5.07 15.38 12.93
C ARG A 121 4.50 15.63 11.54
N TYR A 122 3.19 15.61 11.41
CA TYR A 122 2.48 15.69 10.13
C TYR A 122 1.44 16.80 10.15
N ARG A 123 1.31 17.45 9.01
CA ARG A 123 0.15 18.25 8.64
C ARG A 123 -0.71 17.40 7.74
N VAL A 124 -2.01 17.41 7.93
CA VAL A 124 -2.92 16.56 7.14
C VAL A 124 -3.98 17.41 6.49
N GLU A 125 -4.08 17.32 5.18
CA GLU A 125 -5.19 17.85 4.40
C GLU A 125 -6.03 16.72 3.83
N MET A 126 -7.26 16.99 3.48
CA MET A 126 -8.19 16.04 2.90
C MET A 126 -8.70 16.56 1.56
N THR A 127 -8.90 15.67 0.58
CA THR A 127 -9.50 16.08 -0.69
C THR A 127 -10.92 16.58 -0.51
N ARG A 128 -11.68 16.02 0.42
CA ARG A 128 -12.99 16.53 0.90
C ARG A 128 -13.11 16.38 2.41
N THR A 129 -13.82 17.30 3.04
CA THR A 129 -14.09 17.30 4.49
C THR A 129 -15.59 17.13 4.81
N ASN A 130 -16.42 17.09 3.79
CA ASN A 130 -17.86 16.91 3.85
C ASN A 130 -18.36 15.96 2.75
N ASP A 131 -19.67 15.81 2.59
CA ASP A 131 -20.28 14.97 1.56
C ASP A 131 -20.35 15.70 0.21
N THR A 132 -19.20 15.91 -0.43
CA THR A 132 -19.04 16.58 -1.72
C THR A 132 -18.34 15.65 -2.70
N PHE A 133 -18.82 15.62 -3.95
CA PHE A 133 -18.16 14.90 -5.03
C PHE A 133 -16.92 15.67 -5.52
N ILE A 134 -15.80 14.98 -5.67
CA ILE A 134 -14.57 15.48 -6.27
C ILE A 134 -14.16 14.51 -7.39
N PRO A 135 -14.00 14.99 -8.64
CA PRO A 135 -13.51 14.17 -9.74
C PRO A 135 -12.12 13.59 -9.43
N LEU A 136 -11.77 12.45 -10.04
CA LEU A 136 -10.52 11.74 -9.74
C LEU A 136 -9.28 12.61 -10.00
N ASP A 137 -9.23 13.31 -11.14
CA ASP A 137 -8.13 14.22 -11.44
C ASP A 137 -8.05 15.37 -10.43
N GLY A 138 -9.19 15.93 -10.01
CA GLY A 138 -9.23 16.99 -8.99
C GLY A 138 -8.72 16.54 -7.61
N ARG A 139 -8.77 15.24 -7.28
CA ARG A 139 -8.15 14.68 -6.06
C ARG A 139 -6.63 14.67 -6.18
N VAL A 140 -6.12 14.23 -7.33
CA VAL A 140 -4.69 14.24 -7.67
C VAL A 140 -4.15 15.66 -7.68
N ASP A 141 -4.81 16.58 -8.37
CA ASP A 141 -4.41 18.00 -8.48
C ASP A 141 -4.32 18.67 -7.11
N ARG A 142 -5.26 18.37 -6.19
CA ARG A 142 -5.20 18.87 -4.81
C ARG A 142 -3.97 18.40 -4.07
N ALA A 143 -3.60 17.12 -4.20
CA ALA A 143 -2.41 16.59 -3.57
C ALA A 143 -1.14 17.24 -4.13
N GLN A 144 -1.04 17.38 -5.45
CA GLN A 144 0.11 17.96 -6.13
C GLN A 144 0.25 19.47 -5.85
N SER A 145 -0.81 20.24 -6.00
CA SER A 145 -0.80 21.69 -5.77
C SER A 145 -0.44 22.07 -4.33
N LYS A 146 -0.71 21.18 -3.37
CA LYS A 146 -0.35 21.38 -1.96
C LYS A 146 1.05 20.84 -1.62
N GLY A 147 1.73 20.18 -2.52
CA GLY A 147 3.03 19.57 -2.28
C GLY A 147 2.96 18.44 -1.24
N ALA A 148 1.98 17.56 -1.37
CA ALA A 148 1.84 16.43 -0.45
C ALA A 148 3.03 15.48 -0.53
N SER A 149 3.51 15.01 0.61
CA SER A 149 4.59 14.02 0.71
C SER A 149 4.07 12.59 0.56
N LEU A 150 2.79 12.35 0.83
CA LEU A 150 2.06 11.10 0.65
C LEU A 150 0.62 11.38 0.26
N PHE A 151 0.05 10.48 -0.55
CA PHE A 151 -1.37 10.45 -0.87
C PHE A 151 -1.96 9.10 -0.47
N ILE A 152 -3.04 9.11 0.31
CA ILE A 152 -3.71 7.90 0.82
C ILE A 152 -5.19 7.99 0.51
N SER A 153 -5.65 7.23 -0.49
CA SER A 153 -7.08 7.10 -0.80
C SER A 153 -7.71 5.99 0.06
N MET A 154 -8.87 6.25 0.64
CA MET A 154 -9.52 5.38 1.63
C MET A 154 -10.90 4.98 1.13
N HIS A 155 -11.13 3.67 1.04
CA HIS A 155 -12.27 3.02 0.44
C HIS A 155 -12.81 1.85 1.28
N ALA A 156 -14.00 1.38 0.94
CA ALA A 156 -14.63 0.19 1.46
C ALA A 156 -15.63 -0.39 0.43
N ASP A 157 -15.15 -0.74 -0.76
CA ASP A 157 -15.96 -1.13 -1.92
C ASP A 157 -16.77 -2.45 -1.66
N ALA A 158 -17.53 -2.86 -2.63
CA ALA A 158 -18.28 -4.12 -2.64
C ALA A 158 -17.76 -5.07 -3.73
N LEU A 159 -17.71 -6.35 -3.42
CA LEU A 159 -17.34 -7.41 -4.35
C LEU A 159 -18.57 -8.30 -4.67
N HIS A 160 -18.57 -8.91 -5.87
CA HIS A 160 -19.62 -9.87 -6.22
C HIS A 160 -19.71 -11.05 -5.25
N ASN A 161 -18.57 -11.51 -4.75
CA ASN A 161 -18.50 -12.58 -3.76
C ASN A 161 -18.56 -11.97 -2.35
N ALA A 162 -19.71 -12.03 -1.70
CA ALA A 162 -19.93 -11.56 -0.34
C ALA A 162 -19.14 -12.33 0.73
N GLY A 163 -18.56 -13.49 0.41
CA GLY A 163 -17.67 -14.24 1.29
C GLY A 163 -16.27 -13.62 1.40
N VAL A 164 -15.87 -12.77 0.47
CA VAL A 164 -14.58 -12.08 0.51
C VAL A 164 -14.63 -10.95 1.52
N ARG A 165 -13.61 -10.89 2.39
CA ARG A 165 -13.53 -9.90 3.47
C ARG A 165 -12.10 -9.55 3.83
N GLY A 166 -11.94 -8.46 4.57
CA GLY A 166 -10.66 -7.99 5.11
C GLY A 166 -10.07 -6.84 4.31
N ALA A 167 -9.13 -6.14 4.94
CA ALA A 167 -8.48 -4.98 4.35
C ALA A 167 -7.46 -5.37 3.25
N SER A 168 -7.20 -4.47 2.34
CA SER A 168 -6.17 -4.61 1.29
C SER A 168 -5.62 -3.25 0.86
N VAL A 169 -4.43 -3.26 0.25
CA VAL A 169 -3.71 -2.05 -0.13
C VAL A 169 -3.29 -2.15 -1.59
N TYR A 170 -3.60 -1.14 -2.36
CA TYR A 170 -3.38 -1.10 -3.80
C TYR A 170 -2.38 -0.02 -4.19
N THR A 171 -1.54 -0.31 -5.17
CA THR A 171 -0.62 0.62 -5.82
C THR A 171 -0.92 0.76 -7.31
N LEU A 172 -0.47 1.84 -7.92
CA LEU A 172 -0.63 2.05 -9.35
C LEU A 172 0.25 1.12 -10.17
N ALA A 173 -0.35 0.43 -11.14
CA ALA A 173 0.36 -0.34 -12.17
C ALA A 173 -0.43 -0.35 -13.49
N THR A 174 0.24 -0.69 -14.58
CA THR A 174 -0.38 -0.83 -15.91
C THR A 174 -1.21 -2.10 -16.06
N SER A 175 -0.88 -3.14 -15.28
CA SER A 175 -1.64 -4.39 -15.20
C SER A 175 -2.24 -4.55 -13.81
N ALA A 176 -3.32 -5.32 -13.69
CA ALA A 176 -3.90 -5.67 -12.40
C ALA A 176 -3.31 -6.99 -11.87
N SER A 177 -3.26 -7.12 -10.54
CA SER A 177 -2.81 -8.33 -9.84
C SER A 177 -3.64 -9.56 -10.20
N ASP A 178 -4.94 -9.37 -10.40
CA ASP A 178 -5.94 -10.40 -10.72
C ASP A 178 -7.21 -9.78 -11.28
N ALA A 179 -8.13 -10.64 -11.74
CA ALA A 179 -9.39 -10.21 -12.36
C ALA A 179 -10.30 -9.43 -11.39
N GLN A 180 -10.29 -9.77 -10.11
CA GLN A 180 -11.07 -9.06 -9.08
C GLN A 180 -10.54 -7.63 -8.91
N THR A 181 -9.22 -7.47 -8.83
CA THR A 181 -8.55 -6.16 -8.73
C THR A 181 -8.77 -5.33 -10.01
N ALA A 182 -8.75 -5.96 -11.20
CA ALA A 182 -9.08 -5.27 -12.45
C ALA A 182 -10.52 -4.75 -12.45
N SER A 183 -11.47 -5.54 -11.97
CA SER A 183 -12.88 -5.16 -11.86
C SER A 183 -13.08 -4.02 -10.87
N LEU A 184 -12.41 -4.07 -9.71
CA LEU A 184 -12.42 -3.00 -8.71
C LEU A 184 -11.89 -1.69 -9.33
N ALA A 185 -10.70 -1.70 -9.93
CA ALA A 185 -10.13 -0.52 -10.56
C ALA A 185 -11.03 0.06 -11.67
N LYS A 186 -11.73 -0.79 -12.44
CA LYS A 186 -12.70 -0.33 -13.45
C LYS A 186 -13.88 0.40 -12.80
N ARG A 187 -14.41 -0.08 -11.67
CA ARG A 187 -15.49 0.61 -10.95
C ARG A 187 -15.03 1.94 -10.41
N GLU A 188 -13.91 1.97 -9.68
CA GLU A 188 -13.33 3.19 -9.12
C GLU A 188 -13.03 4.23 -10.19
N ASN A 189 -12.47 3.83 -11.32
CA ASN A 189 -12.19 4.74 -12.44
C ASN A 189 -13.48 5.24 -13.15
N SER A 190 -14.62 4.61 -12.94
CA SER A 190 -15.89 5.00 -13.57
C SER A 190 -16.68 6.07 -12.79
N VAL A 191 -16.21 6.48 -11.63
CA VAL A 191 -16.93 7.41 -10.75
C VAL A 191 -17.04 8.82 -11.34
N ASP A 192 -16.16 9.22 -12.25
CA ASP A 192 -16.20 10.54 -12.92
C ASP A 192 -17.45 10.75 -13.76
N ARG A 193 -18.19 9.68 -14.13
CA ARG A 193 -19.53 9.80 -14.72
C ARG A 193 -20.51 10.61 -13.85
N PHE A 194 -20.32 10.63 -12.55
CA PHE A 194 -21.13 11.42 -11.62
C PHE A 194 -20.79 12.92 -11.67
N GLY A 195 -19.63 13.30 -12.24
CA GLY A 195 -19.20 14.68 -12.44
C GLY A 195 -19.89 15.40 -13.59
N GLY A 196 -20.54 14.65 -14.50
CA GLY A 196 -21.17 15.19 -15.71
C GLY A 196 -20.26 15.25 -16.93
N PRO A 197 -20.76 15.67 -18.11
CA PRO A 197 -20.07 15.56 -19.40
C PRO A 197 -18.75 16.33 -19.51
N ALA A 198 -18.55 17.38 -18.71
CA ALA A 198 -17.35 18.21 -18.75
C ALA A 198 -16.08 17.50 -18.27
N PHE A 199 -16.22 16.38 -17.55
CA PHE A 199 -15.10 15.65 -16.94
C PHE A 199 -14.70 14.38 -17.71
N SER A 200 -15.43 14.01 -18.77
CA SER A 200 -15.17 12.79 -19.52
C SER A 200 -14.18 12.93 -20.69
N ASN A 201 -13.75 14.15 -21.03
CA ASN A 201 -12.92 14.47 -22.21
C ASN A 201 -11.66 15.28 -21.83
N GLN A 202 -10.68 14.65 -21.20
CA GLN A 202 -9.33 15.23 -21.11
C GLN A 202 -8.40 14.52 -22.10
N PRO A 203 -7.69 15.25 -22.98
CA PRO A 203 -6.76 14.64 -23.93
C PRO A 203 -5.49 14.14 -23.24
N PRO A 204 -5.00 12.95 -23.64
CA PRO A 204 -3.76 12.43 -23.09
C PRO A 204 -2.59 12.93 -23.95
N ASP A 205 -1.94 13.98 -23.57
CA ASP A 205 -0.53 14.18 -23.95
C ASP A 205 -0.02 15.54 -23.44
N ILE A 206 0.99 15.49 -22.64
CA ILE A 206 2.23 16.30 -22.67
C ILE A 206 3.00 16.01 -21.39
N ALA A 207 4.11 15.36 -21.49
CA ALA A 207 5.30 15.34 -20.63
C ALA A 207 5.96 13.96 -20.50
N ARG A 208 6.44 13.41 -21.60
CA ARG A 208 6.93 12.01 -21.65
C ARG A 208 8.37 11.77 -21.16
N ILE A 209 9.21 12.76 -20.95
CA ILE A 209 10.66 12.52 -20.78
C ILE A 209 11.20 12.83 -19.39
N LEU A 210 10.72 13.82 -18.67
CA LEU A 210 11.10 14.08 -17.28
C LEU A 210 10.37 13.17 -16.28
N THR A 211 9.29 12.56 -16.72
CA THR A 211 8.38 11.72 -15.95
C THR A 211 8.94 10.33 -15.61
N SER A 212 9.98 9.83 -16.30
CA SER A 212 10.39 8.43 -16.13
C SER A 212 11.21 8.16 -14.84
N LEU A 213 12.08 9.07 -14.45
CA LEU A 213 12.88 8.93 -13.22
C LEU A 213 12.05 9.24 -11.99
N VAL A 214 11.28 10.34 -12.02
CA VAL A 214 10.35 10.71 -10.94
C VAL A 214 9.32 9.59 -10.73
N ARG A 215 8.75 9.04 -11.81
CA ARG A 215 7.82 7.91 -11.73
C ARG A 215 8.44 6.66 -11.12
N ARG A 216 9.72 6.39 -11.36
CA ARG A 216 10.39 5.22 -10.78
C ARG A 216 10.55 5.37 -9.27
N GLU A 217 10.98 6.53 -8.81
CA GLU A 217 11.14 6.82 -7.38
C GLU A 217 9.80 6.81 -6.65
N THR A 218 8.78 7.46 -7.22
CA THR A 218 7.41 7.45 -6.72
C THR A 218 6.85 6.03 -6.64
N LYS A 219 7.09 5.18 -7.65
CA LYS A 219 6.66 3.78 -7.64
C LYS A 219 7.33 2.98 -6.51
N ILE A 220 8.63 3.19 -6.29
CA ILE A 220 9.35 2.56 -5.17
C ILE A 220 8.78 3.07 -3.84
N GLY A 221 8.55 4.38 -3.71
CA GLY A 221 7.91 4.99 -2.55
C GLY A 221 6.53 4.41 -2.26
N SER A 222 5.67 4.28 -3.28
CA SER A 222 4.34 3.68 -3.17
C SER A 222 4.39 2.22 -2.73
N ALA A 223 5.32 1.43 -3.27
CA ALA A 223 5.50 0.02 -2.88
C ALA A 223 5.94 -0.10 -1.41
N ARG A 224 6.85 0.78 -0.95
CA ARG A 224 7.28 0.82 0.46
C ARG A 224 6.14 1.25 1.39
N LEU A 225 5.35 2.24 0.99
CA LEU A 225 4.17 2.67 1.74
C LEU A 225 3.13 1.55 1.83
N SER A 226 2.86 0.85 0.72
CA SER A 226 1.98 -0.32 0.69
C SER A 226 2.46 -1.42 1.64
N HIS A 227 3.74 -1.74 1.63
CA HIS A 227 4.31 -2.73 2.55
C HIS A 227 4.13 -2.32 4.03
N SER A 228 4.41 -1.05 4.36
CA SER A 228 4.22 -0.53 5.72
C SER A 228 2.75 -0.57 6.14
N MET A 229 1.81 -0.24 5.21
CA MET A 229 0.37 -0.30 5.46
C MET A 229 -0.10 -1.73 5.73
N VAL A 230 0.26 -2.67 4.86
CA VAL A 230 -0.11 -4.08 5.01
C VAL A 230 0.42 -4.62 6.34
N SER A 231 1.71 -4.43 6.63
CA SER A 231 2.33 -4.92 7.88
C SER A 231 1.65 -4.37 9.14
N SER A 232 1.26 -3.10 9.13
CA SER A 232 0.61 -2.46 10.30
C SER A 232 -0.85 -2.84 10.43
N LEU A 233 -1.57 -3.05 9.32
CA LEU A 233 -2.97 -3.45 9.32
C LEU A 233 -3.14 -4.92 9.69
N ASP A 234 -2.28 -5.82 9.20
CA ASP A 234 -2.34 -7.27 9.42
C ASP A 234 -2.35 -7.64 10.91
N SER A 235 -1.63 -6.89 11.73
CA SER A 235 -1.62 -7.07 13.20
C SER A 235 -2.87 -6.53 13.91
N THR A 236 -3.79 -5.87 13.19
CA THR A 236 -4.86 -5.06 13.80
C THR A 236 -6.26 -5.45 13.33
N VAL A 237 -6.41 -5.79 12.04
CA VAL A 237 -7.69 -6.10 11.41
C VAL A 237 -7.56 -7.30 10.49
N PRO A 238 -8.66 -8.01 10.17
CA PRO A 238 -8.63 -9.03 9.14
C PRO A 238 -8.13 -8.47 7.81
N MET A 239 -7.24 -9.21 7.15
CA MET A 239 -6.70 -8.86 5.85
C MET A 239 -7.23 -9.80 4.77
N LEU A 240 -7.31 -9.30 3.55
CA LEU A 240 -7.56 -10.13 2.37
C LEU A 240 -6.39 -11.08 2.14
N THR A 241 -6.64 -12.29 1.62
CA THR A 241 -5.57 -13.14 1.12
C THR A 241 -4.79 -12.40 0.03
N HIS A 242 -3.47 -12.30 0.14
CA HIS A 242 -2.63 -11.45 -0.71
C HIS A 242 -3.08 -9.97 -0.69
N PRO A 243 -2.92 -9.26 0.45
CA PRO A 243 -3.49 -7.94 0.63
C PRO A 243 -2.74 -6.82 -0.13
N ALA A 244 -1.49 -7.01 -0.51
CA ALA A 244 -0.73 -6.07 -1.35
C ALA A 244 -1.04 -6.35 -2.84
N ARG A 245 -1.74 -5.42 -3.49
CA ARG A 245 -2.24 -5.56 -4.86
C ARG A 245 -1.89 -4.34 -5.71
N HIS A 246 -2.14 -4.41 -7.01
CA HIS A 246 -1.91 -3.30 -7.92
C HIS A 246 -2.87 -3.34 -9.12
N ALA A 247 -3.22 -2.17 -9.64
CA ALA A 247 -3.95 -1.98 -10.90
C ALA A 247 -3.87 -0.52 -11.39
N GLY A 248 -4.56 -0.23 -12.49
CA GLY A 248 -4.59 1.09 -13.13
C GLY A 248 -5.56 2.07 -12.47
N PHE A 249 -5.45 2.33 -11.19
CA PHE A 249 -6.29 3.30 -10.48
C PHE A 249 -5.95 4.72 -10.89
N VAL A 250 -6.92 5.46 -11.44
CA VAL A 250 -6.74 6.85 -11.89
C VAL A 250 -6.38 7.77 -10.73
N VAL A 251 -7.00 7.61 -9.58
CA VAL A 251 -6.76 8.42 -8.39
C VAL A 251 -5.32 8.31 -7.86
N LEU A 252 -4.56 7.26 -8.22
CA LEU A 252 -3.17 7.07 -7.82
C LEU A 252 -2.14 7.59 -8.85
N LYS A 253 -2.57 8.36 -9.85
CA LYS A 253 -1.70 8.83 -10.95
C LYS A 253 -0.84 10.04 -10.61
N ALA A 254 -0.78 10.50 -9.36
CA ALA A 254 0.17 11.54 -8.97
C ALA A 254 1.60 11.09 -9.30
N ALA A 255 2.24 11.76 -10.26
CA ALA A 255 3.50 11.30 -10.83
C ALA A 255 4.68 11.41 -9.84
N ASP A 256 4.58 12.31 -8.88
CA ASP A 256 5.63 12.77 -7.96
C ASP A 256 5.32 12.48 -6.49
N ILE A 257 4.16 11.87 -6.18
CA ILE A 257 3.71 11.62 -4.80
C ILE A 257 3.54 10.12 -4.58
N PRO A 258 4.26 9.48 -3.64
CA PRO A 258 3.99 8.10 -3.23
C PRO A 258 2.54 7.95 -2.78
N SER A 259 1.80 7.03 -3.43
CA SER A 259 0.35 6.94 -3.32
C SER A 259 -0.11 5.50 -3.12
N VAL A 260 -1.10 5.30 -2.26
CA VAL A 260 -1.80 4.02 -2.07
C VAL A 260 -3.31 4.24 -1.98
N LEU A 261 -4.07 3.22 -2.39
CA LEU A 261 -5.48 3.09 -2.08
C LEU A 261 -5.65 1.96 -1.05
N VAL A 262 -6.38 2.23 0.02
CA VAL A 262 -6.63 1.28 1.11
C VAL A 262 -8.11 0.93 1.11
N GLU A 263 -8.41 -0.33 0.82
CA GLU A 263 -9.71 -0.91 1.13
C GLU A 263 -9.70 -1.34 2.59
N MET A 264 -10.55 -0.74 3.41
CA MET A 264 -10.61 -1.01 4.85
C MET A 264 -11.41 -2.27 5.21
N GLY A 265 -12.02 -2.90 4.22
CA GLY A 265 -12.93 -4.05 4.23
C GLY A 265 -13.93 -3.90 3.10
N PHE A 266 -14.86 -4.85 2.96
CA PHE A 266 -15.81 -4.85 1.85
C PHE A 266 -17.26 -4.73 2.34
N MET A 267 -18.00 -3.72 1.84
CA MET A 267 -19.39 -3.46 2.18
C MET A 267 -20.34 -4.59 1.76
N SER A 268 -19.91 -5.45 0.81
CA SER A 268 -20.63 -6.66 0.42
C SER A 268 -20.55 -7.78 1.45
N ASN A 269 -19.62 -7.72 2.40
CA ASN A 269 -19.50 -8.70 3.48
C ASN A 269 -20.16 -8.17 4.76
N HIS A 270 -21.11 -8.93 5.31
CA HIS A 270 -21.89 -8.52 6.48
C HIS A 270 -21.00 -8.21 7.73
N GLN A 271 -19.92 -8.99 7.93
CA GLN A 271 -19.03 -8.77 9.07
C GLN A 271 -18.17 -7.53 8.89
N ASP A 272 -17.66 -7.30 7.68
CA ASP A 272 -16.86 -6.11 7.38
C ASP A 272 -17.73 -4.84 7.46
N GLU A 273 -18.93 -4.84 6.87
CA GLU A 273 -19.86 -3.72 7.00
C GLU A 273 -20.18 -3.40 8.46
N ALA A 274 -20.50 -4.44 9.26
CA ALA A 274 -20.79 -4.27 10.68
C ALA A 274 -19.59 -3.66 11.46
N LEU A 275 -18.36 -4.07 11.12
CA LEU A 275 -17.14 -3.52 11.72
C LEU A 275 -16.89 -2.07 11.24
N LEU A 276 -17.00 -1.79 9.95
CA LEU A 276 -16.75 -0.47 9.36
C LEU A 276 -17.71 0.62 9.89
N ARG A 277 -18.92 0.25 10.26
CA ARG A 277 -19.89 1.14 10.93
C ARG A 277 -19.46 1.54 12.33
N ARG A 278 -18.63 0.76 13.00
CA ARG A 278 -18.25 0.97 14.41
C ARG A 278 -17.11 1.99 14.52
N PRO A 279 -17.26 3.03 15.34
CA PRO A 279 -16.20 4.02 15.57
C PRO A 279 -14.91 3.41 16.13
N ASP A 280 -15.01 2.47 17.07
CA ASP A 280 -13.84 1.80 17.69
C ASP A 280 -13.01 1.01 16.66
N HIS A 281 -13.67 0.39 15.67
CA HIS A 281 -12.97 -0.30 14.58
C HIS A 281 -12.23 0.70 13.67
N ARG A 282 -12.86 1.81 13.29
CA ARG A 282 -12.20 2.86 12.51
C ARG A 282 -11.03 3.50 13.26
N ILE A 283 -11.15 3.67 14.59
CA ILE A 283 -10.03 4.11 15.44
C ILE A 283 -8.84 3.14 15.36
N ARG A 284 -9.08 1.83 15.39
CA ARG A 284 -8.01 0.82 15.26
C ARG A 284 -7.37 0.83 13.88
N ILE A 285 -8.17 0.93 12.81
CA ILE A 285 -7.64 1.09 11.43
C ILE A 285 -6.76 2.34 11.35
N ALA A 286 -7.26 3.47 11.81
CA ALA A 286 -6.51 4.73 11.78
C ALA A 286 -5.22 4.65 12.60
N ALA A 287 -5.21 3.97 13.74
CA ALA A 287 -4.01 3.76 14.54
C ALA A 287 -2.97 2.89 13.80
N ALA A 288 -3.41 1.82 13.12
CA ALA A 288 -2.54 1.01 12.29
C ALA A 288 -1.96 1.80 11.12
N MET A 289 -2.78 2.57 10.41
CA MET A 289 -2.33 3.42 9.31
C MET A 289 -1.39 4.53 9.77
N THR A 290 -1.59 5.09 10.96
CA THR A 290 -0.66 6.06 11.57
C THR A 290 0.71 5.42 11.80
N ARG A 291 0.77 4.22 12.39
CA ARG A 291 2.04 3.49 12.55
C ARG A 291 2.70 3.19 11.20
N ALA A 292 1.93 2.85 10.18
CA ALA A 292 2.45 2.60 8.83
C ALA A 292 3.12 3.84 8.23
N VAL A 293 2.49 5.01 8.37
CA VAL A 293 3.06 6.29 7.92
C VAL A 293 4.35 6.61 8.68
N GLU A 294 4.37 6.40 9.99
CA GLU A 294 5.56 6.58 10.82
C GLU A 294 6.71 5.67 10.40
N ALA A 295 6.43 4.38 10.18
CA ALA A 295 7.41 3.39 9.72
C ALA A 295 7.96 3.75 8.32
N TYR A 296 7.09 4.19 7.41
CA TYR A 296 7.48 4.65 6.09
C TYR A 296 8.51 5.79 6.16
N PHE A 297 8.25 6.82 6.94
CA PHE A 297 9.15 7.96 7.05
C PHE A 297 10.42 7.66 7.86
N ALA A 298 10.36 6.75 8.83
CA ALA A 298 11.54 6.31 9.58
C ALA A 298 12.55 5.59 8.67
N THR A 299 12.07 4.69 7.80
CA THR A 299 12.92 3.97 6.83
C THR A 299 13.45 4.91 5.75
N SER A 300 12.67 5.89 5.29
CA SER A 300 13.07 6.85 4.27
C SER A 300 14.21 7.77 4.76
N ALA A 301 14.21 8.17 6.02
CA ALA A 301 15.29 8.95 6.62
C ALA A 301 16.61 8.16 6.71
N GLY A 302 16.54 6.85 6.95
CA GLY A 302 17.73 5.97 7.02
C GLY A 302 18.42 5.78 5.68
N TYR A 303 17.72 5.86 4.57
CA TYR A 303 18.32 5.80 3.22
C TYR A 303 19.00 7.12 2.82
N ALA A 304 18.41 8.27 3.19
CA ALA A 304 19.01 9.58 2.90
C ALA A 304 20.30 9.87 3.66
N MET A 305 20.61 9.13 4.73
CA MET A 305 21.86 9.27 5.49
C MET A 305 22.98 8.29 5.03
N ARG A 306 22.70 7.40 4.08
CA ARG A 306 23.67 6.40 3.58
C ARG A 306 24.11 6.64 2.12
N GLY A 307 23.62 7.65 1.47
CA GLY A 307 24.02 8.12 0.15
C GLY A 307 24.69 9.48 0.25
#